data_7593eaedcd59f7a4de6330b7fe95d7f4
#
_entry.id   7593eaedcd59f7a4de6330b7fe95d7f4
#
_cell.length_a   1.000
_cell.length_b   1.000
_cell.length_c   1.000
_cell.angle_alpha   90.00
_cell.angle_beta   90.00
_cell.angle_gamma   90.00
#
_symmetry.space_group_name_H-M   'P 1'
#
loop_
_entity.id
_entity.type
_entity.pdbx_description
1 polymer ?
#
loop_
_entity_poly.entity_id
_entity_poly.type
_entity_poly.pdbx_seq_one_letter_code
_entity_poly.pdbx_strand_id
1 'polypeptide(L)'
;MWENDININEVKEIRTRTTVYFGVGAIKKIDDIAKVLKDKGYDKVIVMSGRNAYKATGAWDYVEKALKDHGIGYINFDKVTPNPTTEHVNEAAQMAKDFGAKAVISIGGGSPTDAGKSVAILLAYPDKTAENIYDFEFTPEKAAPIVSINLTHGTGTETNRFAVVTNLAKNFKPAIAYDCIYPMFAIDDPQLMTKLSPKQTRYVSIDAVNHVVEAATSTVASPYAITLAREVVTLVSKYLPKAIENPEDLEARYF
;
A
#
# COMPACT_ATOMS: atom_id res chain seq x y z
N MET A 1 -34.39 -0.23 8.57
CA MET A 1 -33.29 -1.10 8.13
C MET A 1 -32.48 -0.31 7.12
N TRP A 2 -31.16 -0.51 7.06
CA TRP A 2 -30.23 0.26 6.21
C TRP A 2 -30.58 0.21 4.70
N GLU A 3 -31.32 -0.82 4.27
CA GLU A 3 -31.76 -0.98 2.88
C GLU A 3 -32.60 0.20 2.38
N ASN A 4 -33.33 0.85 3.29
CA ASN A 4 -34.19 1.99 2.95
C ASN A 4 -33.37 3.27 2.66
N ASP A 5 -32.12 3.32 3.07
CA ASP A 5 -31.22 4.47 2.88
C ASP A 5 -30.42 4.35 1.56
N ILE A 6 -30.51 3.21 0.86
CA ILE A 6 -29.82 2.98 -0.40
C ILE A 6 -30.65 3.56 -1.57
N ASN A 7 -30.03 4.48 -2.32
CA ASN A 7 -30.60 4.93 -3.59
C ASN A 7 -30.38 3.87 -4.68
N ILE A 8 -31.43 3.09 -4.96
CA ILE A 8 -31.39 2.01 -5.97
C ILE A 8 -31.33 2.53 -7.41
N ASN A 9 -31.57 3.81 -7.65
CA ASN A 9 -31.49 4.45 -8.97
C ASN A 9 -30.09 5.00 -9.28
N GLU A 10 -29.17 4.92 -8.33
CA GLU A 10 -27.77 5.35 -8.53
C GLU A 10 -26.90 4.18 -8.94
N VAL A 11 -26.21 4.31 -10.09
CA VAL A 11 -25.24 3.33 -10.55
C VAL A 11 -24.00 3.41 -9.68
N LYS A 12 -23.66 2.30 -9.00
CA LYS A 12 -22.45 2.17 -8.19
C LYS A 12 -21.38 1.46 -9.00
N GLU A 13 -20.17 2.02 -9.02
CA GLU A 13 -18.99 1.38 -9.63
C GLU A 13 -18.18 0.65 -8.56
N ILE A 14 -17.93 -0.64 -8.77
CA ILE A 14 -17.03 -1.46 -7.95
C ILE A 14 -15.83 -1.83 -8.83
N ARG A 15 -14.62 -1.39 -8.42
CA ARG A 15 -13.41 -1.61 -9.19
C ARG A 15 -12.30 -2.19 -8.32
N THR A 16 -11.73 -3.32 -8.76
CA THR A 16 -10.52 -3.94 -8.21
C THR A 16 -9.56 -4.23 -9.35
N ARG A 17 -8.31 -3.76 -9.25
CA ARG A 17 -7.33 -3.88 -10.35
C ARG A 17 -6.04 -4.59 -9.93
N THR A 18 -5.72 -4.60 -8.65
CA THR A 18 -4.50 -5.18 -8.13
C THR A 18 -4.60 -6.71 -8.09
N THR A 19 -3.58 -7.40 -8.57
CA THR A 19 -3.42 -8.83 -8.30
C THR A 19 -2.84 -9.00 -6.91
N VAL A 20 -3.57 -9.63 -6.00
CA VAL A 20 -3.17 -9.85 -4.61
C VAL A 20 -2.75 -11.30 -4.41
N TYR A 21 -1.55 -11.51 -3.88
CA TYR A 21 -1.10 -12.80 -3.35
C TYR A 21 -1.24 -12.76 -1.84
N PHE A 22 -2.23 -13.51 -1.33
CA PHE A 22 -2.61 -13.51 0.07
C PHE A 22 -2.40 -14.88 0.70
N GLY A 23 -1.80 -14.92 1.89
CA GLY A 23 -1.63 -16.12 2.70
C GLY A 23 -0.22 -16.29 3.25
N VAL A 24 -0.07 -17.23 4.17
CA VAL A 24 1.23 -17.53 4.81
C VAL A 24 2.23 -18.04 3.78
N GLY A 25 3.37 -17.36 3.66
CA GLY A 25 4.41 -17.65 2.66
C GLY A 25 4.17 -16.98 1.31
N ALA A 26 3.18 -16.09 1.18
CA ALA A 26 2.90 -15.34 -0.04
C ALA A 26 4.10 -14.49 -0.50
N ILE A 27 5.01 -14.10 0.42
CA ILE A 27 6.24 -13.36 0.08
C ILE A 27 7.09 -14.08 -0.98
N LYS A 28 7.01 -15.40 -1.08
CA LYS A 28 7.73 -16.17 -2.10
C LYS A 28 7.30 -15.82 -3.53
N LYS A 29 6.10 -15.27 -3.70
CA LYS A 29 5.60 -14.80 -5.01
C LYS A 29 6.39 -13.61 -5.56
N ILE A 30 7.24 -12.99 -4.76
CA ILE A 30 8.12 -11.92 -5.25
C ILE A 30 9.06 -12.40 -6.36
N ASP A 31 9.44 -13.69 -6.38
CA ASP A 31 10.24 -14.27 -7.45
C ASP A 31 9.49 -14.26 -8.79
N ASP A 32 8.24 -14.73 -8.80
CA ASP A 32 7.37 -14.69 -9.98
C ASP A 32 7.14 -13.24 -10.44
N ILE A 33 6.94 -12.31 -9.49
CA ILE A 33 6.75 -10.89 -9.77
C ILE A 33 8.02 -10.27 -10.38
N ALA A 34 9.19 -10.55 -9.83
CA ALA A 34 10.47 -10.07 -10.35
C ALA A 34 10.69 -10.54 -11.80
N LYS A 35 10.36 -11.80 -12.09
CA LYS A 35 10.37 -12.31 -13.46
C LYS A 35 9.46 -11.50 -14.38
N VAL A 36 8.21 -11.25 -13.97
CA VAL A 36 7.26 -10.43 -14.76
C VAL A 36 7.79 -9.02 -14.98
N LEU A 37 8.37 -8.38 -13.95
CA LEU A 37 8.98 -7.06 -14.09
C LEU A 37 10.11 -7.09 -15.13
N LYS A 38 10.99 -8.08 -15.06
CA LYS A 38 12.10 -8.25 -16.01
C LYS A 38 11.62 -8.46 -17.42
N ASP A 39 10.66 -9.36 -17.62
CA ASP A 39 10.10 -9.70 -18.94
C ASP A 39 9.42 -8.49 -19.61
N LYS A 40 8.89 -7.56 -18.80
CA LYS A 40 8.31 -6.28 -19.25
C LYS A 40 9.34 -5.15 -19.43
N GLY A 41 10.64 -5.41 -19.19
CA GLY A 41 11.70 -4.42 -19.34
C GLY A 41 11.87 -3.46 -18.14
N TYR A 42 11.28 -3.77 -16.99
CA TYR A 42 11.48 -3.01 -15.74
C TYR A 42 12.70 -3.54 -14.99
N ASP A 43 13.86 -3.33 -15.57
CA ASP A 43 15.15 -3.89 -15.14
C ASP A 43 15.87 -3.05 -14.06
N LYS A 44 15.27 -1.94 -13.65
CA LYS A 44 15.73 -1.09 -12.55
C LYS A 44 14.53 -0.63 -11.71
N VAL A 45 14.63 -0.78 -10.39
CA VAL A 45 13.55 -0.42 -9.47
C VAL A 45 14.06 0.45 -8.33
N ILE A 46 13.17 1.29 -7.79
CA ILE A 46 13.37 1.89 -6.47
C ILE A 46 12.55 1.11 -5.44
N VAL A 47 13.19 0.81 -4.31
CA VAL A 47 12.53 0.18 -3.16
C VAL A 47 12.23 1.26 -2.12
N MET A 48 10.95 1.42 -1.78
CA MET A 48 10.45 2.38 -0.81
C MET A 48 10.15 1.70 0.51
N SER A 49 10.74 2.15 1.61
CA SER A 49 10.51 1.54 2.93
C SER A 49 10.72 2.54 4.07
N GLY A 50 10.31 2.15 5.29
CA GLY A 50 10.78 2.77 6.51
C GLY A 50 12.11 2.14 6.96
N ARG A 51 12.74 2.69 8.01
CA ARG A 51 14.13 2.36 8.41
C ARG A 51 14.40 0.86 8.67
N ASN A 52 13.50 0.16 9.37
CA ASN A 52 13.85 -1.13 9.96
C ASN A 52 12.86 -2.26 9.64
N ALA A 53 11.57 -1.98 9.50
CA ALA A 53 10.52 -3.00 9.44
C ALA A 53 10.75 -4.01 8.29
N TYR A 54 11.11 -3.54 7.12
CA TYR A 54 11.33 -4.37 5.94
C TYR A 54 12.45 -5.43 6.12
N LYS A 55 13.48 -5.11 6.93
CA LYS A 55 14.54 -6.06 7.32
C LYS A 55 14.10 -6.94 8.48
N ALA A 56 13.52 -6.34 9.52
CA ALA A 56 13.15 -7.06 10.74
C ALA A 56 12.09 -8.16 10.51
N THR A 57 11.24 -8.00 9.52
CA THR A 57 10.23 -8.99 9.12
C THR A 57 10.79 -10.11 8.22
N GLY A 58 12.01 -9.93 7.70
CA GLY A 58 12.62 -10.84 6.71
C GLY A 58 12.14 -10.60 5.27
N ALA A 59 11.22 -9.66 5.03
CA ALA A 59 10.71 -9.38 3.69
C ALA A 59 11.83 -8.99 2.71
N TRP A 60 12.82 -8.23 3.21
CA TRP A 60 13.95 -7.77 2.40
C TRP A 60 14.77 -8.92 1.79
N ASP A 61 15.03 -9.97 2.54
CA ASP A 61 15.85 -11.08 2.08
C ASP A 61 15.25 -11.75 0.84
N TYR A 62 13.91 -11.92 0.83
CA TYR A 62 13.19 -12.44 -0.33
C TYR A 62 13.24 -11.48 -1.52
N VAL A 63 13.01 -10.19 -1.28
CA VAL A 63 13.01 -9.17 -2.33
C VAL A 63 14.39 -9.01 -2.95
N GLU A 64 15.41 -8.85 -2.13
CA GLU A 64 16.78 -8.69 -2.60
C GLU A 64 17.25 -9.90 -3.41
N LYS A 65 16.95 -11.12 -2.91
CA LYS A 65 17.26 -12.34 -3.62
C LYS A 65 16.58 -12.38 -4.99
N ALA A 66 15.27 -12.14 -5.05
CA ALA A 66 14.52 -12.17 -6.31
C ALA A 66 15.05 -11.13 -7.31
N LEU A 67 15.36 -9.91 -6.87
CA LEU A 67 15.92 -8.88 -7.74
C LEU A 67 17.28 -9.28 -8.31
N LYS A 68 18.15 -9.86 -7.47
CA LYS A 68 19.47 -10.35 -7.89
C LYS A 68 19.36 -11.53 -8.87
N ASP A 69 18.51 -12.51 -8.57
CA ASP A 69 18.34 -13.71 -9.39
C ASP A 69 17.83 -13.38 -10.80
N HIS A 70 16.95 -12.36 -10.92
CA HIS A 70 16.43 -11.89 -12.21
C HIS A 70 17.24 -10.75 -12.85
N GLY A 71 18.38 -10.35 -12.26
CA GLY A 71 19.24 -9.30 -12.81
C GLY A 71 18.51 -7.94 -12.90
N ILE A 72 17.73 -7.60 -11.87
CA ILE A 72 17.08 -6.30 -11.71
C ILE A 72 17.93 -5.43 -10.79
N GLY A 73 18.41 -4.30 -11.31
CA GLY A 73 19.10 -3.31 -10.50
C GLY A 73 18.15 -2.60 -9.54
N TYR A 74 18.62 -2.27 -8.33
CA TYR A 74 17.78 -1.58 -7.35
C TYR A 74 18.54 -0.53 -6.56
N ILE A 75 17.80 0.47 -6.10
CA ILE A 75 18.21 1.43 -5.06
C ILE A 75 17.15 1.44 -3.96
N ASN A 76 17.58 1.75 -2.73
CA ASN A 76 16.69 1.79 -1.58
C ASN A 76 16.52 3.23 -1.08
N PHE A 77 15.26 3.63 -0.86
CA PHE A 77 14.89 4.78 -0.06
C PHE A 77 14.20 4.28 1.21
N ASP A 78 14.94 4.25 2.32
CA ASP A 78 14.48 3.69 3.61
C ASP A 78 14.17 4.76 4.67
N LYS A 79 13.91 6.01 4.22
CA LYS A 79 13.68 7.14 5.09
C LYS A 79 12.22 7.49 5.33
N VAL A 80 11.27 6.71 4.77
CA VAL A 80 9.85 7.01 4.93
C VAL A 80 9.45 6.89 6.40
N THR A 81 8.92 7.97 6.96
CA THR A 81 8.37 8.02 8.31
C THR A 81 6.86 7.76 8.31
N PRO A 82 6.24 7.44 9.46
CA PRO A 82 4.79 7.54 9.59
C PRO A 82 4.31 8.92 9.14
N ASN A 83 3.23 8.95 8.34
CA ASN A 83 2.78 10.14 7.62
C ASN A 83 3.86 10.68 6.66
N PRO A 84 4.04 10.07 5.48
CA PRO A 84 5.04 10.48 4.53
C PRO A 84 4.82 11.94 4.10
N THR A 85 5.91 12.63 3.76
CA THR A 85 5.86 14.04 3.37
C THR A 85 6.20 14.24 1.90
N THR A 86 5.86 15.41 1.35
CA THR A 86 6.22 15.78 -0.02
C THR A 86 7.74 15.77 -0.23
N GLU A 87 8.52 16.12 0.81
CA GLU A 87 9.99 16.09 0.77
C GLU A 87 10.51 14.64 0.60
N HIS A 88 9.94 13.66 1.34
CA HIS A 88 10.30 12.25 1.15
C HIS A 88 10.03 11.78 -0.28
N VAL A 89 8.87 12.18 -0.84
CA VAL A 89 8.49 11.81 -2.21
C VAL A 89 9.43 12.44 -3.23
N ASN A 90 9.73 13.74 -3.09
CA ASN A 90 10.62 14.46 -4.00
C ASN A 90 12.06 13.90 -3.96
N GLU A 91 12.61 13.65 -2.75
CA GLU A 91 13.94 13.06 -2.59
C GLU A 91 14.02 11.68 -3.24
N ALA A 92 13.04 10.81 -2.94
CA ALA A 92 13.00 9.46 -3.52
C ALA A 92 12.80 9.48 -5.03
N ALA A 93 11.96 10.37 -5.56
CA ALA A 93 11.74 10.52 -6.99
C ALA A 93 12.99 10.99 -7.72
N GLN A 94 13.76 11.92 -7.12
CA GLN A 94 15.04 12.36 -7.69
C GLN A 94 16.04 11.20 -7.73
N MET A 95 16.20 10.47 -6.63
CA MET A 95 17.06 9.27 -6.58
C MET A 95 16.65 8.23 -7.63
N ALA A 96 15.35 8.00 -7.79
CA ALA A 96 14.81 7.05 -8.77
C ALA A 96 15.10 7.48 -10.22
N LYS A 97 14.95 8.77 -10.52
CA LYS A 97 15.26 9.35 -11.85
C LYS A 97 16.75 9.21 -12.16
N ASP A 98 17.62 9.58 -11.23
CA ASP A 98 19.09 9.54 -11.40
C ASP A 98 19.59 8.10 -11.61
N PHE A 99 18.98 7.13 -10.94
CA PHE A 99 19.26 5.72 -11.13
C PHE A 99 18.66 5.15 -12.43
N GLY A 100 17.63 5.77 -12.98
CA GLY A 100 16.85 5.29 -14.11
C GLY A 100 15.87 4.18 -13.73
N ALA A 101 15.27 4.26 -12.55
CA ALA A 101 14.26 3.33 -12.10
C ALA A 101 13.02 3.37 -13.00
N LYS A 102 12.47 2.20 -13.31
CA LYS A 102 11.30 2.02 -14.18
C LYS A 102 10.08 1.47 -13.45
N ALA A 103 10.24 1.02 -12.21
CA ALA A 103 9.17 0.54 -11.37
C ALA A 103 9.48 0.84 -9.89
N VAL A 104 8.45 0.76 -9.06
CA VAL A 104 8.52 0.99 -7.62
C VAL A 104 8.12 -0.28 -6.87
N ILE A 105 8.92 -0.68 -5.87
CA ILE A 105 8.56 -1.73 -4.92
C ILE A 105 8.44 -1.09 -3.56
N SER A 106 7.26 -1.10 -2.95
CA SER A 106 7.05 -0.61 -1.59
C SER A 106 7.02 -1.77 -0.60
N ILE A 107 7.79 -1.66 0.49
CA ILE A 107 7.83 -2.66 1.56
C ILE A 107 7.50 -1.96 2.87
N GLY A 108 6.28 -2.18 3.38
CA GLY A 108 5.82 -1.54 4.61
C GLY A 108 4.31 -1.53 4.74
N GLY A 109 3.81 -0.67 5.60
CA GLY A 109 2.39 -0.37 5.69
C GLY A 109 1.99 0.77 4.74
N GLY A 110 0.96 1.52 5.12
CA GLY A 110 0.43 2.62 4.30
C GLY A 110 1.47 3.65 3.89
N SER A 111 2.32 4.11 4.81
CA SER A 111 3.24 5.22 4.54
C SER A 111 4.26 4.94 3.42
N PRO A 112 5.01 3.83 3.42
CA PRO A 112 5.90 3.51 2.29
C PRO A 112 5.15 3.27 0.99
N THR A 113 3.95 2.69 1.05
CA THR A 113 3.14 2.43 -0.15
C THR A 113 2.62 3.72 -0.76
N ASP A 114 2.09 4.65 0.05
CA ASP A 114 1.59 5.94 -0.42
C ASP A 114 2.70 6.82 -1.00
N ALA A 115 3.86 6.87 -0.33
CA ALA A 115 5.05 7.53 -0.88
C ALA A 115 5.49 6.89 -2.20
N GLY A 116 5.50 5.56 -2.28
CA GLY A 116 5.87 4.82 -3.49
C GLY A 116 4.92 5.07 -4.66
N LYS A 117 3.61 5.13 -4.41
CA LYS A 117 2.62 5.52 -5.41
C LYS A 117 2.88 6.92 -5.98
N SER A 118 3.23 7.86 -5.09
CA SER A 118 3.55 9.23 -5.48
C SER A 118 4.84 9.30 -6.31
N VAL A 119 5.88 8.55 -5.91
CA VAL A 119 7.13 8.40 -6.69
C VAL A 119 6.84 7.80 -8.06
N ALA A 120 5.95 6.81 -8.15
CA ALA A 120 5.56 6.20 -9.42
C ALA A 120 4.91 7.22 -10.39
N ILE A 121 4.13 8.18 -9.89
CA ILE A 121 3.63 9.30 -10.69
C ILE A 121 4.81 10.15 -11.18
N LEU A 122 5.72 10.55 -10.29
CA LEU A 122 6.84 11.44 -10.64
C LEU A 122 7.88 10.80 -11.57
N LEU A 123 7.93 9.46 -11.66
CA LEU A 123 8.70 8.77 -12.68
C LEU A 123 8.07 8.90 -14.08
N ALA A 124 6.74 8.99 -14.15
CA ALA A 124 6.02 9.21 -15.41
C ALA A 124 5.90 10.69 -15.80
N TYR A 125 6.07 11.60 -14.83
CA TYR A 125 6.01 13.06 -15.00
C TYR A 125 7.26 13.71 -14.38
N PRO A 126 8.43 13.60 -15.04
CA PRO A 126 9.71 13.99 -14.45
C PRO A 126 9.88 15.49 -14.20
N ASP A 127 9.06 16.32 -14.83
CA ASP A 127 8.99 17.79 -14.67
C ASP A 127 8.12 18.24 -13.49
N LYS A 128 7.43 17.31 -12.81
CA LYS A 128 6.54 17.60 -11.69
C LYS A 128 7.18 17.28 -10.35
N THR A 129 6.60 17.85 -9.29
CA THR A 129 6.95 17.61 -7.88
C THR A 129 5.76 17.03 -7.12
N ALA A 130 6.02 16.56 -5.90
CA ALA A 130 4.95 16.06 -5.03
C ALA A 130 3.92 17.15 -4.69
N GLU A 131 4.35 18.41 -4.56
CA GLU A 131 3.46 19.54 -4.32
C GLU A 131 2.46 19.69 -5.49
N ASN A 132 2.92 19.58 -6.75
CA ASN A 132 2.00 19.66 -7.90
C ASN A 132 0.91 18.58 -7.86
N ILE A 133 1.24 17.37 -7.36
CA ILE A 133 0.26 16.28 -7.21
C ILE A 133 -0.75 16.61 -6.09
N TYR A 134 -0.24 16.98 -4.91
CA TYR A 134 -1.05 17.14 -3.69
C TYR A 134 -1.71 18.52 -3.55
N ASP A 135 -1.32 19.48 -4.38
CA ASP A 135 -2.02 20.75 -4.58
C ASP A 135 -3.03 20.67 -5.74
N PHE A 136 -3.18 19.46 -6.34
CA PHE A 136 -4.13 19.19 -7.43
C PHE A 136 -3.91 20.06 -8.68
N GLU A 137 -2.66 20.41 -8.98
CA GLU A 137 -2.33 21.25 -10.12
C GLU A 137 -2.43 20.52 -11.46
N PHE A 138 -2.47 19.19 -11.44
CA PHE A 138 -2.71 18.34 -12.62
C PHE A 138 -3.30 17.00 -12.21
N THR A 139 -3.91 16.30 -13.16
CA THR A 139 -4.47 14.95 -12.98
C THR A 139 -3.56 13.92 -13.65
N PRO A 140 -2.84 13.08 -12.87
CA PRO A 140 -2.03 12.01 -13.45
C PRO A 140 -2.89 10.94 -14.13
N GLU A 141 -2.57 10.62 -15.38
CA GLU A 141 -3.20 9.53 -16.15
C GLU A 141 -2.34 8.27 -16.20
N LYS A 142 -1.04 8.40 -15.90
CA LYS A 142 -0.05 7.32 -15.92
C LYS A 142 0.88 7.36 -14.71
N ALA A 143 1.44 6.22 -14.37
CA ALA A 143 2.45 6.05 -13.35
C ALA A 143 3.37 4.88 -13.73
N ALA A 144 4.56 4.82 -13.15
CA ALA A 144 5.39 3.62 -13.23
C ALA A 144 4.70 2.45 -12.51
N PRO A 145 4.96 1.18 -12.89
CA PRO A 145 4.40 0.03 -12.20
C PRO A 145 4.77 0.00 -10.72
N ILE A 146 3.82 -0.42 -9.89
CA ILE A 146 3.95 -0.48 -8.44
C ILE A 146 3.76 -1.93 -7.97
N VAL A 147 4.67 -2.42 -7.13
CA VAL A 147 4.51 -3.65 -6.36
C VAL A 147 4.48 -3.28 -4.89
N SER A 148 3.49 -3.76 -4.15
CA SER A 148 3.35 -3.49 -2.72
C SER A 148 3.51 -4.76 -1.91
N ILE A 149 4.44 -4.76 -0.95
CA ILE A 149 4.62 -5.83 0.03
C ILE A 149 4.18 -5.27 1.36
N ASN A 150 2.99 -5.69 1.79
CA ASN A 150 2.34 -5.13 2.96
C ASN A 150 2.88 -5.77 4.24
N LEU A 151 3.17 -4.93 5.24
CA LEU A 151 3.64 -5.35 6.56
C LEU A 151 2.64 -5.02 7.69
N THR A 152 1.47 -4.49 7.32
CA THR A 152 0.41 -4.12 8.27
C THR A 152 -0.97 -4.55 7.75
N HIS A 153 -1.99 -4.49 8.61
CA HIS A 153 -3.37 -4.79 8.23
C HIS A 153 -4.28 -3.61 8.67
N GLY A 154 -4.57 -2.68 7.81
CA GLY A 154 -5.38 -1.51 8.21
C GLY A 154 -5.75 -0.64 7.06
N THR A 155 -4.77 -0.06 6.39
CA THR A 155 -5.01 0.95 5.35
C THR A 155 -5.59 0.39 4.05
N GLY A 156 -5.27 -0.87 3.70
CA GLY A 156 -5.67 -1.47 2.42
C GLY A 156 -5.08 -0.75 1.19
N THR A 157 -4.09 0.12 1.40
CA THR A 157 -3.53 0.93 0.31
C THR A 157 -2.81 0.08 -0.74
N GLU A 158 -2.34 -1.11 -0.39
CA GLU A 158 -1.71 -2.06 -1.31
C GLU A 158 -2.66 -2.54 -2.43
N THR A 159 -3.97 -2.38 -2.24
CA THR A 159 -4.99 -2.86 -3.19
C THR A 159 -5.82 -1.75 -3.83
N ASN A 160 -5.62 -0.49 -3.45
CA ASN A 160 -6.46 0.61 -3.88
C ASN A 160 -5.70 1.71 -4.65
N ARG A 161 -6.42 2.74 -5.08
CA ARG A 161 -5.91 3.90 -5.84
C ARG A 161 -5.64 5.15 -5.01
N PHE A 162 -5.70 5.05 -3.68
CA PHE A 162 -5.46 6.19 -2.80
C PHE A 162 -4.01 6.30 -2.40
N ALA A 163 -3.54 7.52 -2.17
CA ALA A 163 -2.28 7.81 -1.50
C ALA A 163 -2.41 9.10 -0.69
N VAL A 164 -1.87 9.08 0.53
CA VAL A 164 -1.95 10.19 1.49
C VAL A 164 -0.55 10.65 1.85
N VAL A 165 -0.22 11.91 1.54
CA VAL A 165 1.08 12.51 1.83
C VAL A 165 0.87 13.90 2.44
N THR A 166 1.70 14.26 3.40
CA THR A 166 1.63 15.53 4.10
C THR A 166 2.50 16.58 3.40
N ASN A 167 1.91 17.71 3.05
CA ASN A 167 2.64 18.92 2.69
C ASN A 167 2.90 19.72 3.97
N LEU A 168 4.14 19.66 4.47
CA LEU A 168 4.50 20.31 5.74
C LEU A 168 4.46 21.85 5.61
N ALA A 169 4.82 22.40 4.45
CA ALA A 169 4.81 23.84 4.22
C ALA A 169 3.40 24.45 4.33
N LYS A 170 2.37 23.65 3.97
CA LYS A 170 0.96 24.06 4.04
C LYS A 170 0.22 23.50 5.25
N ASN A 171 0.88 22.70 6.09
CA ASN A 171 0.25 21.95 7.19
C ASN A 171 -1.03 21.22 6.70
N PHE A 172 -0.94 20.57 5.56
CA PHE A 172 -2.06 19.96 4.85
C PHE A 172 -1.74 18.51 4.48
N LYS A 173 -2.67 17.60 4.75
CA LYS A 173 -2.53 16.16 4.51
C LYS A 173 -3.68 15.65 3.62
N PRO A 174 -3.65 15.95 2.32
CA PRO A 174 -4.67 15.49 1.39
C PRO A 174 -4.49 14.04 0.98
N ALA A 175 -5.57 13.45 0.49
CA ALA A 175 -5.57 12.18 -0.22
C ALA A 175 -5.74 12.43 -1.73
N ILE A 176 -4.98 11.71 -2.53
CA ILE A 176 -5.20 11.59 -3.98
C ILE A 176 -5.84 10.25 -4.30
N ALA A 177 -6.56 10.17 -5.42
CA ALA A 177 -7.27 8.96 -5.85
C ALA A 177 -7.24 8.84 -7.38
N TYR A 178 -6.18 8.26 -7.93
CA TYR A 178 -5.99 8.12 -9.37
C TYR A 178 -5.89 6.66 -9.80
N ASP A 179 -6.56 6.29 -10.88
CA ASP A 179 -6.58 4.93 -11.40
C ASP A 179 -5.19 4.40 -11.79
N CYS A 180 -4.30 5.28 -12.17
CA CYS A 180 -2.94 4.92 -12.59
C CYS A 180 -2.05 4.43 -11.43
N ILE A 181 -2.42 4.66 -10.16
CA ILE A 181 -1.64 4.25 -8.99
C ILE A 181 -2.18 3.01 -8.26
N TYR A 182 -3.14 2.28 -8.86
CA TYR A 182 -3.39 0.91 -8.38
C TYR A 182 -2.10 0.11 -8.49
N PRO A 183 -1.60 -0.53 -7.42
CA PRO A 183 -0.49 -1.46 -7.54
C PRO A 183 -0.78 -2.57 -8.56
N MET A 184 0.22 -2.93 -9.36
CA MET A 184 0.13 -4.05 -10.28
C MET A 184 0.00 -5.37 -9.51
N PHE A 185 0.81 -5.50 -8.44
CA PHE A 185 0.83 -6.63 -7.54
C PHE A 185 0.86 -6.17 -6.09
N ALA A 186 0.18 -6.92 -5.23
CA ALA A 186 0.29 -6.82 -3.78
C ALA A 186 0.62 -8.19 -3.18
N ILE A 187 1.41 -8.19 -2.11
CA ILE A 187 1.71 -9.37 -1.30
C ILE A 187 1.25 -9.07 0.13
N ASP A 188 0.29 -9.87 0.58
CA ASP A 188 -0.27 -9.84 1.93
C ASP A 188 0.05 -11.16 2.62
N ASP A 189 1.21 -11.19 3.30
CA ASP A 189 1.71 -12.37 4.00
C ASP A 189 1.56 -12.20 5.51
N PRO A 190 0.65 -12.94 6.17
CA PRO A 190 0.46 -12.87 7.61
C PRO A 190 1.73 -13.11 8.42
N GLN A 191 2.67 -13.90 7.89
CA GLN A 191 3.94 -14.17 8.56
C GLN A 191 4.78 -12.89 8.73
N LEU A 192 4.75 -11.97 7.78
CA LEU A 192 5.47 -10.70 7.85
C LEU A 192 4.88 -9.76 8.92
N MET A 193 3.63 -9.97 9.32
CA MET A 193 2.92 -9.16 10.31
C MET A 193 3.14 -9.62 11.75
N THR A 194 3.75 -10.78 11.96
CA THR A 194 4.03 -11.33 13.32
C THR A 194 4.97 -10.43 14.14
N LYS A 195 5.76 -9.57 13.48
CA LYS A 195 6.68 -8.64 14.14
C LYS A 195 6.05 -7.29 14.48
N LEU A 196 4.77 -7.07 14.19
CA LEU A 196 4.05 -5.88 14.64
C LEU A 196 3.95 -5.87 16.16
N SER A 197 4.30 -4.73 16.78
CA SER A 197 4.11 -4.58 18.23
C SER A 197 2.62 -4.65 18.59
N PRO A 198 2.28 -5.06 19.81
CA PRO A 198 0.88 -5.05 20.28
C PRO A 198 0.20 -3.69 20.13
N LYS A 199 0.96 -2.60 20.34
CA LYS A 199 0.47 -1.23 20.13
C LYS A 199 0.12 -0.98 18.68
N GLN A 200 1.01 -1.32 17.76
CA GLN A 200 0.78 -1.13 16.32
C GLN A 200 -0.36 -2.03 15.83
N THR A 201 -0.41 -3.29 16.30
CA THR A 201 -1.51 -4.21 15.99
C THR A 201 -2.87 -3.60 16.33
N ARG A 202 -3.03 -3.01 17.55
CA ARG A 202 -4.27 -2.31 17.92
C ARG A 202 -4.60 -1.17 16.98
N TYR A 203 -3.62 -0.34 16.68
CA TYR A 203 -3.85 0.86 15.85
C TYR A 203 -4.31 0.50 14.43
N VAL A 204 -3.62 -0.42 13.77
CA VAL A 204 -3.98 -0.80 12.40
C VAL A 204 -5.28 -1.59 12.33
N SER A 205 -5.62 -2.41 13.35
CA SER A 205 -6.90 -3.11 13.40
C SER A 205 -8.08 -2.15 13.60
N ILE A 206 -7.91 -1.14 14.49
CA ILE A 206 -8.95 -0.11 14.67
C ILE A 206 -9.06 0.80 13.46
N ASP A 207 -7.95 1.07 12.77
CA ASP A 207 -7.93 1.79 11.50
C ASP A 207 -8.76 1.05 10.43
N ALA A 208 -8.59 -0.28 10.31
CA ALA A 208 -9.42 -1.11 9.42
C ALA A 208 -10.93 -1.00 9.76
N VAL A 209 -11.27 -1.06 11.04
CA VAL A 209 -12.67 -0.89 11.50
C VAL A 209 -13.19 0.49 11.15
N ASN A 210 -12.39 1.54 11.39
CA ASN A 210 -12.78 2.90 11.06
C ASN A 210 -13.07 3.08 9.56
N HIS A 211 -12.19 2.57 8.68
CA HIS A 211 -12.38 2.63 7.24
C HIS A 211 -13.67 1.94 6.77
N VAL A 212 -13.99 0.76 7.31
CA VAL A 212 -15.21 0.07 6.89
C VAL A 212 -16.47 0.70 7.47
N VAL A 213 -16.40 1.32 8.67
CA VAL A 213 -17.50 2.11 9.23
C VAL A 213 -17.75 3.34 8.36
N GLU A 214 -16.70 4.08 7.99
CA GLU A 214 -16.81 5.22 7.07
C GLU A 214 -17.43 4.80 5.73
N ALA A 215 -16.98 3.70 5.14
CA ALA A 215 -17.53 3.19 3.89
C ALA A 215 -19.01 2.81 4.00
N ALA A 216 -19.41 2.20 5.14
CA ALA A 216 -20.78 1.75 5.37
C ALA A 216 -21.76 2.90 5.71
N THR A 217 -21.26 4.02 6.25
CA THR A 217 -22.06 5.19 6.65
C THR A 217 -21.95 6.36 5.68
N SER A 218 -21.17 6.22 4.62
CA SER A 218 -21.02 7.22 3.56
C SER A 218 -22.32 7.37 2.75
N THR A 219 -22.58 8.56 2.21
CA THR A 219 -23.68 8.82 1.28
C THR A 219 -23.62 7.99 0.00
N VAL A 220 -22.43 7.47 -0.35
CA VAL A 220 -22.21 6.58 -1.51
C VAL A 220 -22.11 5.11 -1.11
N ALA A 221 -22.52 4.74 0.11
CA ALA A 221 -22.51 3.37 0.58
C ALA A 221 -23.29 2.44 -0.38
N SER A 222 -22.83 1.19 -0.49
CA SER A 222 -23.47 0.17 -1.30
C SER A 222 -23.70 -1.10 -0.49
N PRO A 223 -24.66 -1.97 -0.87
CA PRO A 223 -24.85 -3.27 -0.21
C PRO A 223 -23.56 -4.10 -0.15
N TYR A 224 -22.71 -4.00 -1.19
CA TYR A 224 -21.40 -4.66 -1.23
C TYR A 224 -20.48 -4.15 -0.09
N ALA A 225 -20.31 -2.83 0.03
CA ALA A 225 -19.48 -2.22 1.07
C ALA A 225 -19.99 -2.56 2.48
N ILE A 226 -21.31 -2.50 2.70
CA ILE A 226 -21.93 -2.79 4.00
C ILE A 226 -21.72 -4.25 4.40
N THR A 227 -21.83 -5.19 3.44
CA THR A 227 -21.61 -6.61 3.70
C THR A 227 -20.17 -6.87 4.11
N LEU A 228 -19.18 -6.30 3.40
CA LEU A 228 -17.78 -6.42 3.78
C LEU A 228 -17.49 -5.76 5.13
N ALA A 229 -18.08 -4.61 5.41
CA ALA A 229 -17.90 -3.91 6.68
C ALA A 229 -18.33 -4.78 7.88
N ARG A 230 -19.45 -5.46 7.78
CA ARG A 230 -19.94 -6.38 8.83
C ARG A 230 -18.94 -7.51 9.09
N GLU A 231 -18.42 -8.11 8.02
CA GLU A 231 -17.44 -9.20 8.14
C GLU A 231 -16.15 -8.71 8.77
N VAL A 232 -15.60 -7.59 8.31
CA VAL A 232 -14.37 -7.00 8.89
C VAL A 232 -14.53 -6.72 10.38
N VAL A 233 -15.63 -6.08 10.81
CA VAL A 233 -15.88 -5.82 12.24
C VAL A 233 -15.95 -7.12 13.04
N THR A 234 -16.60 -8.15 12.49
CA THR A 234 -16.71 -9.47 13.13
C THR A 234 -15.33 -10.12 13.29
N LEU A 235 -14.53 -10.15 12.22
CA LEU A 235 -13.19 -10.74 12.23
C LEU A 235 -12.26 -10.00 13.17
N VAL A 236 -12.21 -8.67 13.11
CA VAL A 236 -11.38 -7.87 14.03
C VAL A 236 -11.79 -8.09 15.47
N SER A 237 -13.08 -8.12 15.79
CA SER A 237 -13.56 -8.38 17.15
C SER A 237 -13.13 -9.75 17.68
N LYS A 238 -13.07 -10.75 16.81
CA LYS A 238 -12.69 -12.12 17.15
C LYS A 238 -11.19 -12.32 17.26
N TYR A 239 -10.41 -11.77 16.34
CA TYR A 239 -9.00 -12.12 16.17
C TYR A 239 -8.03 -11.09 16.75
N LEU A 240 -8.40 -9.80 16.86
CA LEU A 240 -7.54 -8.79 17.47
C LEU A 240 -7.09 -9.14 18.90
N PRO A 241 -7.97 -9.62 19.83
CA PRO A 241 -7.51 -10.03 21.15
C PRO A 241 -6.45 -11.13 21.09
N LYS A 242 -6.62 -12.13 20.22
CA LYS A 242 -5.68 -13.23 20.04
C LYS A 242 -4.33 -12.74 19.50
N ALA A 243 -4.36 -11.87 18.46
CA ALA A 243 -3.14 -11.31 17.88
C ALA A 243 -2.37 -10.37 18.84
N ILE A 244 -3.05 -9.79 19.84
CA ILE A 244 -2.41 -9.01 20.91
C ILE A 244 -1.78 -9.94 21.96
N GLU A 245 -2.49 -11.00 22.36
CA GLU A 245 -2.03 -11.97 23.34
C GLU A 245 -0.84 -12.78 22.82
N ASN A 246 -0.94 -13.26 21.57
CA ASN A 246 0.14 -13.97 20.90
C ASN A 246 0.41 -13.34 19.51
N PRO A 247 1.38 -12.42 19.39
CA PRO A 247 1.73 -11.79 18.12
C PRO A 247 2.16 -12.75 17.00
N GLU A 248 2.59 -13.97 17.34
CA GLU A 248 3.05 -15.00 16.40
C GLU A 248 1.93 -15.98 15.98
N ASP A 249 0.69 -15.79 16.48
CA ASP A 249 -0.47 -16.58 16.05
C ASP A 249 -0.81 -16.26 14.59
N LEU A 250 -0.39 -17.15 13.68
CA LEU A 250 -0.61 -17.00 12.25
C LEU A 250 -2.09 -17.04 11.85
N GLU A 251 -2.93 -17.80 12.58
CA GLU A 251 -4.38 -17.78 12.34
C GLU A 251 -4.96 -16.41 12.63
N ALA A 252 -4.59 -15.84 13.79
CA ALA A 252 -5.04 -14.51 14.17
C ALA A 252 -4.49 -13.39 13.27
N ARG A 253 -3.35 -13.61 12.62
CA ARG A 253 -2.78 -12.68 11.64
C ARG A 253 -3.38 -12.83 10.25
N TYR A 254 -3.89 -14.02 9.93
CA TYR A 254 -4.50 -14.34 8.64
C TYR A 254 -5.89 -13.71 8.51
N PHE A 255 -6.68 -13.75 9.58
CA PHE A 255 -8.04 -13.22 9.65
C PHE A 255 -8.09 -11.80 10.25
#